data_cc9779ff695a3e65695d54fa9c19ad65
#
_entry.id   cc9779ff695a3e65695d54fa9c19ad65
#
_cell.length_a   1.000
_cell.length_b   1.000
_cell.length_c   1.000
_cell.angle_alpha   90.00
_cell.angle_beta   90.00
_cell.angle_gamma   90.00
#
_symmetry.space_group_name_H-M   'P 1'
#
loop_
_entity.id
_entity.type
_entity.pdbx_description
1 polymer ?
#
loop_
_entity_poly.entity_id
_entity_poly.type
_entity_poly.pdbx_seq_one_letter_code
_entity_poly.pdbx_strand_id
1 'polypeptide(L)'
;MSLPAHFPYRSAAVRDTYLAHYDALAAKEWPVVSEERMVPTSYGQTFVRITGPADAPPLVLLPGACSTSLMWAPNIKALSEACRTFAVDQIGDSGRTICTKPVRHLNDLLFWLDELFGALKLGDR
;
A
#
# COMPACT_ATOMS: atom_id res chain seq x y z
N MET A 1 11.73 -12.87 14.62
CA MET A 1 11.11 -12.02 15.64
C MET A 1 9.96 -11.24 15.03
N SER A 2 8.79 -11.30 15.67
CA SER A 2 7.62 -10.55 15.23
C SER A 2 7.67 -9.12 15.74
N LEU A 3 7.14 -8.21 14.97
CA LEU A 3 6.94 -6.83 15.40
C LEU A 3 5.60 -6.69 16.11
N PRO A 4 5.44 -5.71 17.01
CA PRO A 4 4.15 -5.48 17.65
C PRO A 4 3.09 -5.09 16.61
N ALA A 5 1.81 -5.38 16.93
CA ALA A 5 0.71 -5.15 16.01
C ALA A 5 0.56 -3.68 15.59
N HIS A 6 1.04 -2.75 16.42
CA HIS A 6 0.97 -1.32 16.12
C HIS A 6 2.18 -0.78 15.35
N PHE A 7 3.18 -1.62 15.05
CA PHE A 7 4.34 -1.15 14.28
C PHE A 7 3.89 -0.59 12.91
N PRO A 8 4.47 0.51 12.41
CA PRO A 8 5.61 1.27 12.94
C PRO A 8 5.24 2.38 13.93
N TYR A 9 4.01 2.42 14.38
CA TYR A 9 3.56 3.45 15.31
C TYR A 9 4.05 3.14 16.73
N ARG A 10 4.17 4.19 17.54
CA ARG A 10 4.70 4.08 18.90
C ARG A 10 3.78 3.28 19.83
N SER A 11 2.48 3.30 19.57
CA SER A 11 1.48 2.58 20.34
C SER A 11 0.24 2.32 19.50
N ALA A 12 -0.66 1.45 19.99
CA ALA A 12 -1.94 1.21 19.35
C ALA A 12 -2.80 2.47 19.28
N ALA A 13 -2.77 3.29 20.34
CA ALA A 13 -3.53 4.54 20.38
C ALA A 13 -3.03 5.53 19.33
N VAL A 14 -1.73 5.66 19.14
CA VAL A 14 -1.15 6.52 18.10
C VAL A 14 -1.53 6.00 16.72
N ARG A 15 -1.46 4.70 16.50
CA ARG A 15 -1.88 4.08 15.26
C ARG A 15 -3.34 4.39 14.94
N ASP A 16 -4.23 4.22 15.92
CA ASP A 16 -5.66 4.45 15.74
C ASP A 16 -5.94 5.92 15.39
N THR A 17 -5.27 6.86 16.05
CA THR A 17 -5.38 8.28 15.75
C THR A 17 -4.89 8.60 14.35
N TYR A 18 -3.73 8.06 13.97
CA TYR A 18 -3.17 8.24 12.62
C TYR A 18 -4.13 7.71 11.56
N LEU A 19 -4.64 6.48 11.73
CA LEU A 19 -5.52 5.87 10.73
C LEU A 19 -6.87 6.59 10.63
N ALA A 20 -7.37 7.19 11.72
CA ALA A 20 -8.57 8.01 11.65
C ALA A 20 -8.34 9.24 10.76
N HIS A 21 -7.20 9.91 10.90
CA HIS A 21 -6.84 11.03 10.03
C HIS A 21 -6.56 10.59 8.59
N TYR A 22 -5.89 9.45 8.42
CA TYR A 22 -5.63 8.85 7.13
C TYR A 22 -6.95 8.57 6.39
N ASP A 23 -7.92 7.95 7.06
CA ASP A 23 -9.21 7.62 6.45
C ASP A 23 -10.01 8.88 6.10
N ALA A 24 -9.97 9.90 6.95
CA ALA A 24 -10.63 11.18 6.69
C ALA A 24 -10.00 11.86 5.48
N LEU A 25 -8.67 11.83 5.37
CA LEU A 25 -7.95 12.38 4.22
C LEU A 25 -8.29 11.62 2.94
N ALA A 26 -8.33 10.28 3.02
CA ALA A 26 -8.69 9.45 1.88
C ALA A 26 -10.10 9.76 1.38
N ALA A 27 -11.06 9.91 2.29
CA ALA A 27 -12.43 10.23 1.94
C ALA A 27 -12.54 11.60 1.26
N LYS A 28 -11.67 12.55 1.64
CA LYS A 28 -11.68 13.91 1.10
C LYS A 28 -10.91 14.04 -0.20
N GLU A 29 -9.73 13.41 -0.28
CA GLU A 29 -8.75 13.66 -1.35
C GLU A 29 -8.71 12.59 -2.44
N TRP A 30 -9.04 11.34 -2.13
CA TRP A 30 -8.94 10.26 -3.12
C TRP A 30 -10.11 10.38 -4.10
N PRO A 31 -9.85 10.72 -5.38
CA PRO A 31 -10.91 11.20 -6.28
C PRO A 31 -11.65 10.11 -7.04
N VAL A 32 -11.27 8.84 -6.86
CA VAL A 32 -11.84 7.73 -7.63
C VAL A 32 -12.31 6.61 -6.71
N VAL A 33 -13.27 5.82 -7.18
CA VAL A 33 -13.68 4.60 -6.46
C VAL A 33 -12.61 3.53 -6.69
N SER A 34 -12.12 2.94 -5.61
CA SER A 34 -11.08 1.93 -5.67
C SER A 34 -11.50 0.70 -4.87
N GLU A 35 -11.05 -0.47 -5.33
CA GLU A 35 -11.08 -1.66 -4.50
C GLU A 35 -9.95 -1.53 -3.47
N GLU A 36 -10.25 -1.76 -2.19
CA GLU A 36 -9.24 -1.77 -1.14
C GLU A 36 -8.99 -3.22 -0.75
N ARG A 37 -7.73 -3.63 -0.78
CA ARG A 37 -7.37 -5.03 -0.53
C ARG A 37 -6.18 -5.11 0.41
N MET A 38 -6.25 -6.03 1.37
CA MET A 38 -5.11 -6.42 2.21
C MET A 38 -4.51 -7.68 1.61
N VAL A 39 -3.28 -7.58 1.13
CA VAL A 39 -2.58 -8.66 0.43
C VAL A 39 -1.57 -9.31 1.36
N PRO A 40 -1.72 -10.60 1.71
CA PRO A 40 -0.79 -11.26 2.61
C PRO A 40 0.57 -11.51 1.94
N THR A 41 1.63 -11.23 2.67
CA THR A 41 3.00 -11.59 2.31
C THR A 41 3.69 -12.12 3.56
N SER A 42 4.92 -12.64 3.43
CA SER A 42 5.68 -13.08 4.59
C SER A 42 6.06 -11.93 5.52
N TYR A 43 5.95 -10.68 5.05
CA TYR A 43 6.24 -9.48 5.84
C TYR A 43 5.02 -8.89 6.53
N GLY A 44 3.83 -9.40 6.25
CA GLY A 44 2.59 -8.93 6.86
C GLY A 44 1.49 -8.75 5.80
N GLN A 45 0.55 -7.84 6.08
CA GLN A 45 -0.58 -7.56 5.21
C GLN A 45 -0.36 -6.23 4.50
N THR A 46 -0.25 -6.24 3.18
CA THR A 46 -0.01 -5.02 2.39
C THR A 46 -1.33 -4.43 1.91
N PHE A 47 -1.55 -3.16 2.23
CA PHE A 47 -2.73 -2.45 1.79
C PHE A 47 -2.52 -1.90 0.38
N VAL A 48 -3.50 -2.17 -0.51
CA VAL A 48 -3.43 -1.79 -1.92
C VAL A 48 -4.77 -1.19 -2.34
N ARG A 49 -4.73 -0.02 -3.00
CA ARG A 49 -5.89 0.57 -3.66
C ARG A 49 -5.83 0.24 -5.14
N ILE A 50 -6.84 -0.47 -5.64
CA ILE A 50 -6.87 -0.96 -7.02
C ILE A 50 -7.92 -0.17 -7.79
N THR A 51 -7.52 0.43 -8.91
CA THR A 51 -8.40 1.28 -9.72
C THR A 51 -8.08 1.10 -11.20
N GLY A 52 -9.09 1.25 -12.04
CA GLY A 52 -8.93 1.17 -13.49
C GLY A 52 -9.47 -0.12 -14.07
N PRO A 53 -9.54 -0.21 -15.41
CA PRO A 53 -10.09 -1.39 -16.08
C PRO A 53 -9.29 -2.65 -15.77
N ALA A 54 -10.01 -3.76 -15.57
CA ALA A 54 -9.38 -5.03 -15.18
C ALA A 54 -8.42 -5.58 -16.24
N ASP A 55 -8.66 -5.25 -17.51
CA ASP A 55 -7.85 -5.71 -18.63
C ASP A 55 -6.79 -4.70 -19.10
N ALA A 56 -6.73 -3.54 -18.46
CA ALA A 56 -5.73 -2.53 -18.79
C ALA A 56 -4.34 -2.94 -18.27
N PRO A 57 -3.24 -2.39 -18.84
CA PRO A 57 -1.91 -2.69 -18.37
C PRO A 57 -1.73 -2.35 -16.89
N PRO A 58 -1.08 -3.22 -16.11
CA PRO A 58 -0.86 -2.94 -14.69
C PRO A 58 0.18 -1.86 -14.47
N LEU A 59 -0.06 -1.02 -13.47
CA LEU A 59 0.87 0.01 -13.03
C LEU A 59 0.89 0.02 -11.51
N VAL A 60 2.02 -0.32 -10.93
CA VAL A 60 2.21 -0.30 -9.48
C VAL A 60 2.77 1.05 -9.06
N LEU A 61 2.09 1.69 -8.12
CA LEU A 61 2.45 3.02 -7.63
C LEU A 61 2.96 2.88 -6.19
N LEU A 62 4.26 3.11 -6.01
CA LEU A 62 4.89 3.06 -4.70
C LEU A 62 5.00 4.47 -4.12
N PRO A 63 4.78 4.64 -2.81
CA PRO A 63 4.91 5.95 -2.20
C PRO A 63 6.38 6.32 -1.97
N GLY A 64 6.66 7.61 -1.87
CA GLY A 64 7.93 8.09 -1.39
C GLY A 64 8.09 7.80 0.11
N ALA A 65 9.32 7.96 0.62
CA ALA A 65 9.60 7.75 2.04
C ALA A 65 8.70 8.63 2.91
N CYS A 66 8.18 8.05 3.99
CA CYS A 66 7.27 8.72 4.94
C CYS A 66 5.95 9.16 4.31
N SER A 67 5.60 8.62 3.15
CA SER A 67 4.35 8.90 2.45
C SER A 67 3.49 7.65 2.37
N THR A 68 2.28 7.78 1.83
CA THR A 68 1.36 6.65 1.65
C THR A 68 0.82 6.63 0.23
N SER A 69 -0.01 5.62 -0.09
CA SER A 69 -0.69 5.54 -1.38
C SER A 69 -1.44 6.82 -1.73
N LEU A 70 -1.86 7.60 -0.72
CA LEU A 70 -2.63 8.84 -0.93
C LEU A 70 -1.82 9.94 -1.61
N MET A 71 -0.49 9.84 -1.66
CA MET A 71 0.31 10.82 -2.41
C MET A 71 -0.04 10.83 -3.91
N TRP A 72 -0.63 9.75 -4.40
CA TRP A 72 -1.02 9.64 -5.81
C TRP A 72 -2.38 10.25 -6.12
N ALA A 73 -3.09 10.81 -5.12
CA ALA A 73 -4.40 11.41 -5.31
C ALA A 73 -4.47 12.40 -6.49
N PRO A 74 -3.48 13.29 -6.69
CA PRO A 74 -3.54 14.22 -7.83
C PRO A 74 -3.39 13.55 -9.20
N ASN A 75 -2.85 12.34 -9.25
CA ASN A 75 -2.51 11.67 -10.51
C ASN A 75 -3.42 10.49 -10.82
N ILE A 76 -4.09 9.93 -9.81
CA ILE A 76 -4.73 8.61 -9.93
C ILE A 76 -5.86 8.59 -10.95
N LYS A 77 -6.63 9.65 -11.06
CA LYS A 77 -7.74 9.70 -12.01
C LYS A 77 -7.23 9.50 -13.44
N ALA A 78 -6.22 10.27 -13.83
CA ALA A 78 -5.66 10.18 -15.19
C ALA A 78 -4.96 8.84 -15.42
N LEU A 79 -4.19 8.36 -14.43
CA LEU A 79 -3.47 7.10 -14.56
C LEU A 79 -4.43 5.91 -14.67
N SER A 80 -5.52 5.91 -13.90
CA SER A 80 -6.46 4.80 -13.89
C SER A 80 -7.39 4.77 -15.11
N GLU A 81 -7.40 5.82 -15.91
CA GLU A 81 -8.11 5.81 -17.20
C GLU A 81 -7.38 4.92 -18.22
N ALA A 82 -6.06 4.83 -18.13
CA ALA A 82 -5.24 4.09 -19.09
C ALA A 82 -4.67 2.79 -18.52
N CYS A 83 -4.58 2.66 -17.21
CA CYS A 83 -3.91 1.54 -16.55
C CYS A 83 -4.76 0.95 -15.44
N ARG A 84 -4.50 -0.33 -15.13
CA ARG A 84 -4.96 -0.96 -13.90
C ARG A 84 -3.97 -0.57 -12.81
N THR A 85 -4.31 0.40 -11.98
CA THR A 85 -3.40 0.97 -10.99
C THR A 85 -3.47 0.21 -9.66
N PHE A 86 -2.32 0.03 -9.04
CA PHE A 86 -2.16 -0.60 -7.73
C PHE A 86 -1.37 0.35 -6.85
N ALA A 87 -2.07 1.20 -6.10
CA ALA A 87 -1.44 2.16 -5.21
C ALA A 87 -1.23 1.53 -3.84
N VAL A 88 0.00 1.39 -3.42
CA VAL A 88 0.44 0.56 -2.30
C VAL A 88 0.88 1.42 -1.13
N ASP A 89 0.53 1.02 0.09
CA ASP A 89 1.16 1.53 1.31
C ASP A 89 2.37 0.65 1.62
N GLN A 90 3.56 1.26 1.67
CA GLN A 90 4.82 0.53 1.72
C GLN A 90 4.99 -0.23 3.03
N ILE A 91 5.52 -1.45 2.92
CA ILE A 91 5.86 -2.27 4.09
C ILE A 91 6.87 -1.55 4.98
N GLY A 92 6.64 -1.58 6.28
CA GLY A 92 7.55 -0.97 7.26
C GLY A 92 7.42 0.54 7.40
N ASP A 93 6.51 1.18 6.67
CA ASP A 93 6.26 2.61 6.73
C ASP A 93 4.84 2.89 7.24
N SER A 94 4.48 4.16 7.36
CA SER A 94 3.14 4.55 7.81
C SER A 94 2.09 4.21 6.74
N GLY A 95 0.83 4.17 7.16
CA GLY A 95 -0.30 3.79 6.31
C GLY A 95 -1.05 2.60 6.89
N ARG A 96 -1.85 1.94 6.05
CA ARG A 96 -2.67 0.81 6.47
C ARG A 96 -1.99 -0.54 6.36
N THR A 97 -0.82 -0.60 5.74
CA THR A 97 -0.05 -1.85 5.67
C THR A 97 0.37 -2.28 7.07
N ILE A 98 0.19 -3.57 7.37
CA ILE A 98 0.57 -4.17 8.64
C ILE A 98 1.88 -4.92 8.43
N CYS A 99 2.94 -4.50 9.12
CA CYS A 99 4.26 -5.10 9.04
C CYS A 99 4.52 -5.95 10.26
N THR A 100 4.74 -7.26 10.07
CA THR A 100 4.96 -8.21 11.17
C THR A 100 6.38 -8.74 11.25
N LYS A 101 7.18 -8.51 10.21
CA LYS A 101 8.56 -8.98 10.11
C LYS A 101 9.46 -7.79 9.81
N PRO A 102 10.60 -7.64 10.49
CA PRO A 102 11.49 -6.50 10.29
C PRO A 102 11.96 -6.36 8.84
N VAL A 103 11.98 -5.14 8.35
CA VAL A 103 12.53 -4.77 7.04
C VAL A 103 13.84 -4.03 7.35
N ARG A 104 14.99 -4.64 7.10
CA ARG A 104 16.30 -4.13 7.50
C ARG A 104 17.21 -3.79 6.33
N HIS A 105 17.02 -4.45 5.19
CA HIS A 105 17.91 -4.36 4.04
C HIS A 105 17.09 -4.18 2.76
N LEU A 106 17.75 -3.71 1.72
CA LEU A 106 17.14 -3.58 0.40
C LEU A 106 16.56 -4.91 -0.08
N ASN A 107 17.24 -6.03 0.22
CA ASN A 107 16.72 -7.34 -0.18
C ASN A 107 15.36 -7.65 0.44
N ASP A 108 15.09 -7.20 1.66
CA ASP A 108 13.77 -7.38 2.27
C ASP A 108 12.69 -6.68 1.45
N LEU A 109 12.96 -5.47 0.98
CA LEU A 109 12.01 -4.75 0.12
C LEU A 109 11.82 -5.45 -1.21
N LEU A 110 12.88 -6.01 -1.80
CA LEU A 110 12.80 -6.74 -3.06
C LEU A 110 12.00 -8.03 -2.90
N PHE A 111 12.21 -8.78 -1.81
CA PHE A 111 11.44 -9.98 -1.51
C PHE A 111 9.96 -9.64 -1.29
N TRP A 112 9.70 -8.58 -0.55
CA TRP A 112 8.33 -8.11 -0.33
C TRP A 112 7.63 -7.77 -1.65
N LEU A 113 8.29 -7.01 -2.53
CA LEU A 113 7.74 -6.66 -3.83
C LEU A 113 7.47 -7.89 -4.69
N ASP A 114 8.40 -8.85 -4.69
CA ASP A 114 8.23 -10.09 -5.45
C ASP A 114 7.02 -10.87 -4.97
N GLU A 115 6.86 -11.01 -3.65
CA GLU A 115 5.69 -11.67 -3.07
C GLU A 115 4.40 -10.93 -3.39
N LEU A 116 4.43 -9.59 -3.29
CA LEU A 116 3.27 -8.75 -3.59
C LEU A 116 2.84 -8.91 -5.05
N PHE A 117 3.79 -8.84 -5.98
CA PHE A 117 3.51 -8.99 -7.41
C PHE A 117 2.97 -10.38 -7.73
N GLY A 118 3.51 -11.41 -7.09
CA GLY A 118 3.00 -12.77 -7.24
C GLY A 118 1.56 -12.90 -6.74
N ALA A 119 1.26 -12.34 -5.57
CA ALA A 119 -0.08 -12.39 -4.99
C ALA A 119 -1.10 -11.60 -5.82
N LEU A 120 -0.68 -10.51 -6.44
CA LEU A 120 -1.51 -9.71 -7.34
C LEU A 120 -1.54 -10.26 -8.76
N LYS A 121 -0.81 -11.34 -9.02
CA LYS A 121 -0.72 -12.01 -10.34
C LYS A 121 -0.15 -11.10 -11.41
N LEU A 122 0.84 -10.30 -11.06
CA LEU A 122 1.54 -9.40 -11.98
C LEU A 122 2.83 -10.00 -12.54
N GLY A 123 3.21 -11.17 -12.10
CA GLY A 123 4.45 -11.93 -12.31
C GLY A 123 5.38 -11.52 -13.44
N ASP A 124 5.01 -11.71 -14.67
CA ASP A 124 5.87 -11.55 -15.83
C ASP A 124 5.84 -10.17 -16.48
N ARG A 125 5.37 -9.19 -15.75
CA ARG A 125 5.11 -7.86 -16.32
C ARG A 125 6.15 -6.82 -16.02
#